data_a526605bf1ae10a701f0d34b3265d4a7
#
_entry.id   a526605bf1ae10a701f0d34b3265d4a7
#
_cell.length_a   1.000
_cell.length_b   1.000
_cell.length_c   1.000
_cell.angle_alpha   90.00
_cell.angle_beta   90.00
_cell.angle_gamma   90.00
#
_symmetry.space_group_name_H-M   'P 1'
#
loop_
_entity.id
_entity.type
_entity.pdbx_description
1 polymer ?
#
loop_
_entity_poly.entity_id
_entity_poly.type
_entity_poly.pdbx_seq_one_letter_code
_entity_poly.pdbx_strand_id
1 'polypeptide(L)'
;LMEEISADSLDYMLSYAYKNIREFRILLTKSEGTPYCNLIDKLIDIEEVSTERFMVLIGKAEYEISKSDKRFFHTVSTGMFNAFAELILHDMSFGEAKRQMDLLRRFYTAGWREITDDAF
;
A
#
# COMPACT_ATOMS: atom_id res chain seq x y z
N LEU A 1 -1.67 3.09 16.64
CA LEU A 1 -0.60 4.01 16.25
C LEU A 1 -0.27 3.87 14.77
N MET A 2 -0.02 2.65 14.33
CA MET A 2 0.24 2.37 12.91
C MET A 2 -0.94 2.75 12.01
N GLU A 3 -2.17 2.56 12.48
CA GLU A 3 -3.37 2.97 11.76
C GLU A 3 -3.45 4.48 11.54
N GLU A 4 -3.17 5.28 12.56
CA GLU A 4 -3.21 6.73 12.48
C GLU A 4 -2.18 7.26 11.49
N ILE A 5 -0.96 6.75 11.57
CA ILE A 5 0.13 7.11 10.65
C ILE A 5 -0.26 6.74 9.22
N SER A 6 -0.81 5.55 9.03
CA SER A 6 -1.22 5.06 7.70
C SER A 6 -2.34 5.91 7.10
N ALA A 7 -3.33 6.32 7.92
CA ALA A 7 -4.44 7.14 7.46
C ALA A 7 -3.95 8.49 6.96
N ASP A 8 -3.14 9.19 7.75
CA ASP A 8 -2.59 10.50 7.39
C ASP A 8 -1.69 10.41 6.16
N SER A 9 -0.85 9.38 6.10
CA SER A 9 0.05 9.16 4.96
C SER A 9 -0.73 8.90 3.67
N LEU A 10 -1.78 8.09 3.73
CA LEU A 10 -2.61 7.79 2.56
C LEU A 10 -3.40 9.00 2.09
N ASP A 11 -3.95 9.79 3.01
CA ASP A 11 -4.64 11.03 2.68
C ASP A 11 -3.70 12.03 2.01
N TYR A 12 -2.51 12.19 2.54
CA TYR A 12 -1.48 13.06 1.95
C TYR A 12 -1.12 12.59 0.54
N MET A 13 -0.86 11.29 0.39
CA MET A 13 -0.47 10.69 -0.88
C MET A 13 -1.57 10.87 -1.94
N LEU A 14 -2.83 10.65 -1.56
CA LEU A 14 -3.96 10.83 -2.45
C LEU A 14 -4.12 12.30 -2.86
N SER A 15 -4.02 13.22 -1.92
CA SER A 15 -4.09 14.66 -2.19
C SER A 15 -3.00 15.11 -3.15
N TYR A 16 -1.77 14.65 -2.91
CA TYR A 16 -0.64 14.95 -3.78
C TYR A 16 -0.84 14.38 -5.19
N ALA A 17 -1.32 13.13 -5.27
CA ALA A 17 -1.59 12.50 -6.56
C ALA A 17 -2.65 13.26 -7.35
N TYR A 18 -3.71 13.72 -6.70
CA TYR A 18 -4.77 14.47 -7.40
C TYR A 18 -4.35 15.87 -7.81
N LYS A 19 -3.46 16.52 -7.07
CA LYS A 19 -2.86 17.81 -7.48
C LYS A 19 -1.98 17.65 -8.71
N ASN A 20 -1.43 16.46 -8.92
CA ASN A 20 -0.53 16.15 -10.02
C ASN A 20 -1.07 14.96 -10.83
N ILE A 21 -2.38 14.91 -11.05
CA ILE A 21 -3.06 13.72 -11.57
C ILE A 21 -2.57 13.32 -12.97
N ARG A 22 -2.25 14.28 -13.81
CA ARG A 22 -1.75 13.99 -15.17
C ARG A 22 -0.41 13.28 -15.12
N GLU A 23 0.50 13.78 -14.29
CA GLU A 23 1.84 13.21 -14.11
C GLU A 23 1.77 11.82 -13.50
N PHE A 24 0.91 11.63 -12.49
CA PHE A 24 0.72 10.31 -11.89
C PHE A 24 0.16 9.29 -12.86
N ARG A 25 -0.81 9.68 -13.68
CA ARG A 25 -1.36 8.79 -14.72
C ARG A 25 -0.29 8.39 -15.73
N ILE A 26 0.58 9.30 -16.11
CA ILE A 26 1.69 9.01 -17.00
C ILE A 26 2.67 8.04 -16.35
N LEU A 27 3.05 8.28 -15.09
CA LEU A 27 3.95 7.40 -14.34
C LEU A 27 3.40 5.98 -14.23
N LEU A 28 2.09 5.83 -14.03
CA LEU A 28 1.46 4.53 -13.86
C LEU A 28 1.23 3.77 -15.17
N THR A 29 1.19 4.46 -16.30
CA THR A 29 0.79 3.85 -17.58
C THR A 29 1.87 3.90 -18.66
N LYS A 30 2.73 4.93 -18.66
CA LYS A 30 3.65 5.22 -19.77
C LYS A 30 5.10 5.39 -19.32
N SER A 31 5.47 4.74 -18.23
CA SER A 31 6.83 4.88 -17.70
C SER A 31 7.82 3.87 -18.27
N GLU A 32 7.41 3.00 -19.17
CA GLU A 32 8.33 2.04 -19.81
C GLU A 32 9.50 2.76 -20.48
N GLY A 33 10.70 2.22 -20.27
CA GLY A 33 11.92 2.83 -20.79
C GLY A 33 12.45 4.01 -19.99
N THR A 34 11.80 4.37 -18.88
CA THR A 34 12.23 5.43 -17.97
C THR A 34 12.69 4.84 -16.64
N PRO A 35 13.41 5.63 -15.79
CA PRO A 35 13.77 5.17 -14.44
C PRO A 35 12.57 4.87 -13.54
N TYR A 36 11.36 5.27 -13.93
CA TYR A 36 10.15 5.11 -13.12
C TYR A 36 9.30 3.91 -13.52
N CYS A 37 9.75 3.09 -14.49
CA CYS A 37 8.94 1.98 -15.03
C CYS A 37 8.58 0.93 -13.96
N ASN A 38 9.37 0.84 -12.89
CA ASN A 38 9.12 -0.11 -11.80
C ASN A 38 8.73 0.58 -10.50
N LEU A 39 8.13 1.77 -10.59
CA LEU A 39 7.78 2.55 -9.40
C LEU A 39 6.89 1.79 -8.43
N ILE A 40 5.84 1.14 -8.94
CA ILE A 40 4.93 0.36 -8.10
C ILE A 40 5.67 -0.81 -7.44
N ASP A 41 6.52 -1.51 -8.17
CA ASP A 41 7.31 -2.61 -7.63
C ASP A 41 8.23 -2.14 -6.50
N LYS A 42 8.85 -0.97 -6.67
CA LYS A 42 9.71 -0.38 -5.62
C LYS A 42 8.91 -0.01 -4.38
N LEU A 43 7.71 0.52 -4.54
CA LEU A 43 6.83 0.85 -3.42
C LEU A 43 6.39 -0.41 -2.68
N ILE A 44 6.09 -1.47 -3.41
CA ILE A 44 5.74 -2.78 -2.83
C ILE A 44 6.91 -3.31 -2.00
N ASP A 45 8.15 -3.25 -2.52
CA ASP A 45 9.35 -3.70 -1.81
C ASP A 45 9.54 -2.92 -0.49
N ILE A 46 9.33 -1.62 -0.51
CA ILE A 46 9.43 -0.78 0.68
C ILE A 46 8.37 -1.19 1.71
N GLU A 47 7.16 -1.43 1.28
CA GLU A 47 6.06 -1.84 2.16
C GLU A 47 6.32 -3.22 2.78
N GLU A 48 6.88 -4.16 2.03
CA GLU A 48 7.25 -5.47 2.55
C GLU A 48 8.28 -5.36 3.67
N VAL A 49 9.32 -4.57 3.48
CA VAL A 49 10.35 -4.34 4.50
C VAL A 49 9.74 -3.69 5.74
N SER A 50 8.86 -2.71 5.55
CA SER A 50 8.17 -2.05 6.65
C SER A 50 7.28 -3.00 7.44
N THR A 51 6.59 -3.90 6.76
CA THR A 51 5.74 -4.92 7.37
C THR A 51 6.57 -5.90 8.20
N GLU A 52 7.70 -6.36 7.68
CA GLU A 52 8.62 -7.24 8.41
C GLU A 52 9.14 -6.57 9.69
N ARG A 53 9.53 -5.30 9.60
CA ARG A 53 9.98 -4.53 10.76
C ARG A 53 8.89 -4.39 11.81
N PHE A 54 7.66 -4.14 11.37
CA PHE A 54 6.52 -4.05 12.26
C PHE A 54 6.29 -5.37 13.00
N MET A 55 6.37 -6.50 12.32
CA MET A 55 6.20 -7.82 12.94
C MET A 55 7.26 -8.07 14.02
N VAL A 56 8.50 -7.64 13.78
CA VAL A 56 9.56 -7.74 14.78
C VAL A 56 9.22 -6.87 16.00
N LEU A 57 8.75 -5.66 15.79
CA LEU A 57 8.42 -4.72 16.87
C LEU A 57 7.28 -5.21 17.76
N ILE A 58 6.31 -5.95 17.23
CA ILE A 58 5.22 -6.50 18.02
C ILE A 58 5.57 -7.83 18.69
N GLY A 59 6.85 -8.20 18.71
CA GLY A 59 7.34 -9.38 19.43
C GLY A 59 7.52 -10.61 18.56
N LYS A 60 7.41 -10.51 17.25
CA LYS A 60 7.74 -11.59 16.34
C LYS A 60 9.23 -11.54 16.05
N ALA A 61 9.97 -12.59 16.42
CA ALA A 61 11.38 -12.67 16.07
C ALA A 61 11.53 -12.87 14.56
N GLU A 62 12.59 -12.29 13.98
CA GLU A 62 12.82 -12.33 12.54
C GLU A 62 12.83 -13.76 11.98
N TYR A 63 13.39 -14.72 12.73
CA TYR A 63 13.43 -16.11 12.32
C TYR A 63 12.06 -16.79 12.31
N GLU A 64 11.05 -16.20 12.95
CA GLU A 64 9.67 -16.72 12.94
C GLU A 64 8.92 -16.33 11.66
N ILE A 65 9.43 -15.35 10.93
CA ILE A 65 8.82 -14.92 9.68
C ILE A 65 9.25 -15.88 8.58
N SER A 66 8.36 -16.77 8.19
CA SER A 66 8.63 -17.79 7.20
C SER A 66 8.69 -17.20 5.77
N LYS A 67 9.20 -18.02 4.85
CA LYS A 67 9.18 -17.68 3.42
C LYS A 67 7.75 -17.51 2.91
N SER A 68 6.82 -18.30 3.43
CA SER A 68 5.40 -18.20 3.10
C SER A 68 4.81 -16.89 3.61
N ASP A 69 5.18 -16.46 4.82
CA ASP A 69 4.73 -15.17 5.37
C ASP A 69 5.19 -14.00 4.51
N LYS A 70 6.44 -14.01 4.06
CA LYS A 70 6.99 -12.99 3.18
C LYS A 70 6.25 -12.94 1.83
N ARG A 71 5.91 -14.09 1.28
CA ARG A 71 5.11 -14.18 0.05
C ARG A 71 3.71 -13.58 0.27
N PHE A 72 3.12 -13.84 1.42
CA PHE A 72 1.82 -13.28 1.76
C PHE A 72 1.89 -11.75 1.87
N PHE A 73 2.93 -11.20 2.51
CA PHE A 73 3.15 -9.76 2.60
C PHE A 73 3.25 -9.14 1.21
N HIS A 74 3.98 -9.78 0.31
CA HIS A 74 4.09 -9.34 -1.08
C HIS A 74 2.72 -9.33 -1.77
N THR A 75 1.96 -10.38 -1.60
CA THR A 75 0.62 -10.52 -2.21
C THR A 75 -0.31 -9.41 -1.76
N VAL A 76 -0.35 -9.14 -0.46
CA VAL A 76 -1.23 -8.11 0.12
C VAL A 76 -0.78 -6.71 -0.31
N SER A 77 0.52 -6.44 -0.26
CA SER A 77 1.07 -5.14 -0.68
C SER A 77 0.83 -4.88 -2.15
N THR A 78 1.00 -5.89 -2.99
CA THR A 78 0.69 -5.80 -4.43
C THR A 78 -0.77 -5.42 -4.64
N GLY A 79 -1.69 -6.07 -3.95
CA GLY A 79 -3.11 -5.77 -4.04
C GLY A 79 -3.44 -4.34 -3.61
N MET A 80 -2.83 -3.87 -2.53
CA MET A 80 -3.05 -2.53 -2.01
C MET A 80 -2.58 -1.45 -2.99
N PHE A 81 -1.37 -1.58 -3.52
CA PHE A 81 -0.84 -0.59 -4.46
C PHE A 81 -1.56 -0.62 -5.80
N ASN A 82 -1.98 -1.79 -6.26
CA ASN A 82 -2.81 -1.88 -7.47
C ASN A 82 -4.19 -1.24 -7.26
N ALA A 83 -4.79 -1.41 -6.09
CA ALA A 83 -6.04 -0.73 -5.75
C ALA A 83 -5.86 0.79 -5.75
N PHE A 84 -4.76 1.29 -5.18
CA PHE A 84 -4.43 2.71 -5.23
C PHE A 84 -4.30 3.20 -6.67
N ALA A 85 -3.58 2.46 -7.51
CA ALA A 85 -3.42 2.80 -8.92
C ALA A 85 -4.77 2.87 -9.65
N GLU A 86 -5.69 1.97 -9.34
CA GLU A 86 -7.04 1.99 -9.90
C GLU A 86 -7.78 3.30 -9.62
N LEU A 87 -7.65 3.82 -8.39
CA LEU A 87 -8.27 5.10 -8.04
C LEU A 87 -7.73 6.25 -8.90
N ILE A 88 -6.43 6.23 -9.20
CA ILE A 88 -5.77 7.27 -9.99
C ILE A 88 -6.09 7.14 -11.48
N LEU A 89 -6.17 5.91 -11.98
CA LEU A 89 -6.33 5.63 -13.41
C LEU A 89 -7.76 5.78 -13.91
N HIS A 90 -8.76 5.64 -13.05
CA HIS A 90 -10.16 5.83 -13.41
C HIS A 90 -10.59 7.27 -13.12
N ASP A 91 -11.60 7.74 -13.84
CA ASP A 91 -12.09 9.12 -13.73
C ASP A 91 -12.96 9.30 -12.49
N MET A 92 -12.38 9.12 -11.32
CA MET A 92 -13.04 9.40 -10.06
C MET A 92 -12.81 10.84 -9.64
N SER A 93 -13.83 11.46 -9.06
CA SER A 93 -13.64 12.73 -8.37
C SER A 93 -12.74 12.51 -7.16
N PHE A 94 -12.09 13.58 -6.69
CA PHE A 94 -11.29 13.50 -5.48
C PHE A 94 -12.10 13.02 -4.29
N GLY A 95 -13.35 13.49 -4.16
CA GLY A 95 -14.24 13.08 -3.06
C GLY A 95 -14.55 11.58 -3.09
N GLU A 96 -14.82 11.02 -4.27
CA GLU A 96 -15.05 9.59 -4.41
C GLU A 96 -13.78 8.79 -4.13
N ALA A 97 -12.65 9.22 -4.67
CA ALA A 97 -11.37 8.54 -4.44
C ALA A 97 -11.01 8.55 -2.95
N LYS A 98 -11.24 9.65 -2.25
CA LYS A 98 -11.02 9.75 -0.82
C LYS A 98 -11.90 8.77 -0.04
N ARG A 99 -13.16 8.64 -0.42
CA ARG A 99 -14.07 7.67 0.20
C ARG A 99 -13.59 6.24 -0.05
N GLN A 100 -13.20 5.92 -1.29
CA GLN A 100 -12.68 4.60 -1.64
C GLN A 100 -11.40 4.29 -0.88
N MET A 101 -10.50 5.25 -0.76
CA MET A 101 -9.26 5.09 -0.01
C MET A 101 -9.53 4.81 1.47
N ASP A 102 -10.47 5.51 2.08
CA ASP A 102 -10.85 5.26 3.46
C ASP A 102 -11.38 3.84 3.67
N LEU A 103 -12.23 3.37 2.76
CA LEU A 103 -12.75 2.01 2.80
C LEU A 103 -11.64 0.97 2.63
N LEU A 104 -10.72 1.19 1.70
CA LEU A 104 -9.58 0.31 1.49
C LEU A 104 -8.69 0.24 2.73
N ARG A 105 -8.38 1.39 3.32
CA ARG A 105 -7.58 1.45 4.55
C ARG A 105 -8.23 0.64 5.67
N ARG A 106 -9.52 0.83 5.87
CA ARG A 106 -10.28 0.09 6.90
C ARG A 106 -10.31 -1.41 6.62
N PHE A 107 -10.50 -1.77 5.37
CA PHE A 107 -10.52 -3.17 4.94
C PHE A 107 -9.18 -3.87 5.19
N TYR A 108 -8.08 -3.25 4.77
CA TYR A 108 -6.75 -3.82 4.96
C TYR A 108 -6.35 -3.83 6.44
N THR A 109 -6.67 -2.79 7.18
CA THR A 109 -6.38 -2.72 8.62
C THR A 109 -7.10 -3.83 9.38
N ALA A 110 -8.38 -4.03 9.11
CA ALA A 110 -9.15 -5.10 9.76
C ALA A 110 -8.61 -6.48 9.41
N GLY A 111 -8.24 -6.69 8.15
CA GLY A 111 -7.63 -7.94 7.70
C GLY A 111 -6.30 -8.20 8.39
N TRP A 112 -5.44 -7.20 8.46
CA TRP A 112 -4.15 -7.31 9.17
C TRP A 112 -4.32 -7.62 10.64
N ARG A 113 -5.27 -6.98 11.32
CA ARG A 113 -5.53 -7.25 12.74
C ARG A 113 -5.94 -8.70 12.97
N GLU A 114 -6.87 -9.18 12.16
CA GLU A 114 -7.34 -10.56 12.26
C GLU A 114 -6.21 -11.56 12.09
N ILE A 115 -5.40 -11.37 11.06
CA ILE A 115 -4.30 -12.28 10.73
C ILE A 115 -3.17 -12.17 11.73
N THR A 116 -2.85 -10.97 12.21
CA THR A 116 -1.77 -10.75 13.18
C THR A 116 -2.07 -11.45 14.50
N ASP A 117 -3.32 -11.39 14.95
CA ASP A 117 -3.73 -12.05 16.20
C ASP A 117 -3.69 -13.58 16.09
N ASP A 118 -4.05 -14.14 14.94
CA ASP A 118 -4.20 -15.59 14.77
C ASP A 118 -2.98 -16.28 14.15
N ALA A 119 -2.31 -15.66 13.17
CA ALA A 119 -1.26 -16.33 12.39
C ALA A 119 0.15 -15.87 12.71
N PHE A 120 0.29 -14.70 13.30
CA PHE A 120 1.57 -14.10 13.64
C PHE A 120 1.56 -13.71 15.12
#